data_b35dc5d26320b8a862ff4e6a0a2e3cb9
#
_entry.id   b35dc5d26320b8a862ff4e6a0a2e3cb9
#
_cell.length_a   1.000
_cell.length_b   1.000
_cell.length_c   1.000
_cell.angle_alpha   90.00
_cell.angle_beta   90.00
_cell.angle_gamma   90.00
#
_symmetry.space_group_name_H-M   'P 1'
#
loop_
_entity.id
_entity.type
_entity.pdbx_description
1 polymer ?
#
loop_
_entity_poly.entity_id
_entity_poly.type
_entity_poly.pdbx_seq_one_letter_code
_entity_poly.pdbx_strand_id
1 'polypeptide(L)'
;MKRTKKDYPSFNLFSIVGTWESVYLNPTVIIYRNDKEYLLSIIYVSETTKQASPATYEIQQDDSQYFISIASKRLYVDYDSVKDVLSISSLGDYLRN
;
A
#
# COMPACT_ATOMS: atom_id res chain seq x y z
N MET A 1 3.25 -4.72 -34.44
CA MET A 1 2.96 -3.68 -33.74
C MET A 1 3.43 -3.84 -32.41
N LYS A 2 3.66 -2.90 -31.88
CA LYS A 2 4.07 -3.00 -30.72
C LYS A 2 3.11 -2.81 -29.75
N ARG A 3 3.19 -3.42 -28.76
CA ARG A 3 2.32 -3.28 -27.77
C ARG A 3 2.52 -2.05 -27.14
N THR A 4 1.59 -1.36 -26.93
CA THR A 4 1.71 -0.13 -26.31
C THR A 4 1.96 -0.34 -24.88
N LYS A 5 2.12 0.76 -24.18
CA LYS A 5 2.29 0.71 -22.81
C LYS A 5 1.17 0.08 -22.16
N LYS A 6 1.41 -0.65 -21.15
CA LYS A 6 0.38 -1.27 -20.45
C LYS A 6 -0.55 -0.37 -19.77
N ASP A 7 -1.81 -0.79 -19.66
CA ASP A 7 -2.81 -0.04 -18.98
C ASP A 7 -3.09 -0.66 -17.63
N TYR A 8 -2.18 -1.46 -17.12
CA TYR A 8 -2.39 -2.08 -15.84
C TYR A 8 -1.06 -2.08 -15.09
N PRO A 9 -1.10 -2.25 -13.78
CA PRO A 9 0.10 -2.19 -12.96
C PRO A 9 1.08 -3.32 -13.25
N SER A 10 2.33 -3.12 -12.88
CA SER A 10 3.38 -4.09 -13.12
C SER A 10 3.35 -5.23 -12.10
N PHE A 11 2.46 -5.19 -11.12
CA PHE A 11 2.33 -6.26 -10.14
C PHE A 11 0.87 -6.45 -9.82
N ASN A 12 0.55 -7.61 -9.17
CA ASN A 12 -0.79 -7.84 -8.82
C ASN A 12 -0.97 -7.66 -7.33
N LEU A 13 -2.15 -7.20 -6.90
CA LEU A 13 -2.38 -6.87 -5.50
C LEU A 13 -2.22 -8.06 -4.57
N PHE A 14 -2.44 -9.26 -5.06
CA PHE A 14 -2.26 -10.41 -4.23
C PHE A 14 -0.80 -10.53 -3.76
N SER A 15 0.13 -10.04 -4.56
CA SER A 15 1.56 -10.11 -4.23
C SER A 15 1.93 -9.27 -3.03
N ILE A 16 1.13 -8.26 -2.70
CA ILE A 16 1.47 -7.37 -1.61
C ILE A 16 0.62 -7.58 -0.37
N VAL A 17 -0.18 -8.63 -0.33
CA VAL A 17 -0.95 -8.94 0.86
C VAL A 17 0.02 -9.31 1.99
N GLY A 18 -0.17 -8.74 3.16
CA GLY A 18 0.69 -9.02 4.30
C GLY A 18 0.89 -7.81 5.19
N THR A 19 1.77 -7.95 6.14
CA THR A 19 2.11 -6.89 7.07
C THR A 19 3.43 -6.29 6.67
N TRP A 20 3.50 -4.98 6.64
CA TRP A 20 4.68 -4.26 6.14
C TRP A 20 5.16 -3.27 7.17
N GLU A 21 6.47 -3.28 7.43
CA GLU A 21 7.07 -2.38 8.41
C GLU A 21 7.90 -1.32 7.70
N SER A 22 7.76 -0.08 8.15
CA SER A 22 8.45 1.05 7.53
C SER A 22 9.93 1.01 7.83
N VAL A 23 10.74 1.37 6.84
CA VAL A 23 12.17 1.53 7.05
C VAL A 23 12.47 2.89 7.65
N TYR A 24 11.47 3.78 7.71
CA TYR A 24 11.66 5.13 8.23
C TYR A 24 10.78 5.44 9.44
N LEU A 25 10.39 4.41 10.17
CA LEU A 25 9.59 4.59 11.39
C LEU A 25 8.20 5.19 11.15
N ASN A 26 7.69 5.04 9.94
CA ASN A 26 6.31 5.43 9.69
C ASN A 26 5.38 4.31 10.17
N PRO A 27 4.10 4.56 10.26
CA PRO A 27 3.19 3.53 10.78
C PRO A 27 3.22 2.24 9.97
N THR A 28 3.02 1.13 10.65
CA THR A 28 2.90 -0.18 10.03
C THR A 28 1.70 -0.21 9.10
N VAL A 29 1.82 -0.93 8.01
CA VAL A 29 0.76 -1.07 7.03
C VAL A 29 0.39 -2.53 6.89
N ILE A 30 -0.89 -2.82 6.83
CA ILE A 30 -1.38 -4.18 6.62
C ILE A 30 -2.25 -4.16 5.37
N ILE A 31 -1.94 -5.02 4.41
CA ILE A 31 -2.71 -5.11 3.18
C ILE A 31 -3.38 -6.47 3.18
N TYR A 32 -4.68 -6.49 2.95
CA TYR A 32 -5.42 -7.73 2.97
C TYR A 32 -6.59 -7.67 2.00
N ARG A 33 -7.13 -8.84 1.68
CA ARG A 33 -8.24 -8.93 0.78
C ARG A 33 -9.52 -9.14 1.56
N ASN A 34 -10.56 -8.41 1.20
CA ASN A 34 -11.85 -8.56 1.82
C ASN A 34 -12.84 -8.76 0.68
N ASP A 35 -13.22 -10.01 0.42
CA ASP A 35 -14.11 -10.36 -0.67
C ASP A 35 -13.43 -10.00 -1.99
N LYS A 36 -13.94 -9.04 -2.74
CA LYS A 36 -13.36 -8.69 -4.02
C LYS A 36 -12.49 -7.46 -3.96
N GLU A 37 -12.34 -6.92 -2.77
CA GLU A 37 -11.57 -5.70 -2.62
C GLU A 37 -10.29 -5.93 -1.88
N TYR A 38 -9.29 -5.10 -2.15
CA TYR A 38 -8.06 -5.13 -1.39
C TYR A 38 -8.03 -3.86 -0.55
N LEU A 39 -7.74 -4.05 0.72
CA LEU A 39 -7.74 -2.95 1.69
C LEU A 39 -6.36 -2.75 2.26
N LEU A 40 -6.06 -1.52 2.61
CA LEU A 40 -4.80 -1.15 3.20
C LEU A 40 -5.11 -0.42 4.51
N SER A 41 -4.61 -0.96 5.62
CA SER A 41 -4.81 -0.33 6.91
C SER A 41 -3.49 0.24 7.39
N ILE A 42 -3.52 1.49 7.82
CA ILE A 42 -2.37 2.13 8.42
C ILE A 42 -2.60 2.11 9.91
N ILE A 43 -1.67 1.54 10.66
CA ILE A 43 -1.85 1.34 12.08
C ILE A 43 -1.16 2.46 12.84
N TYR A 44 -1.94 3.41 13.31
CA TYR A 44 -1.41 4.52 14.06
C TYR A 44 -1.35 4.13 15.54
N VAL A 45 -0.29 4.50 16.22
CA VAL A 45 -0.14 4.22 17.63
C VAL A 45 -0.01 5.55 18.35
N SER A 46 -0.89 5.79 19.31
CA SER A 46 -0.83 7.01 20.09
C SER A 46 0.36 6.96 21.02
N GLU A 47 1.19 7.99 21.01
CA GLU A 47 2.34 8.02 21.87
C GLU A 47 1.93 8.18 23.31
N THR A 48 0.79 8.78 23.56
CA THR A 48 0.32 9.02 24.92
C THR A 48 -0.33 7.78 25.52
N THR A 49 -1.28 7.18 24.80
CA THR A 49 -2.04 6.06 25.35
C THR A 49 -1.49 4.71 24.94
N LYS A 50 -0.60 4.69 23.95
CA LYS A 50 -0.02 3.46 23.39
C LYS A 50 -1.07 2.58 22.75
N GLN A 51 -2.21 3.14 22.42
CA GLN A 51 -3.26 2.36 21.78
C GLN A 51 -3.11 2.42 20.26
N ALA A 52 -3.35 1.31 19.60
CA ALA A 52 -3.28 1.23 18.15
C ALA A 52 -4.65 1.55 17.57
N SER A 53 -4.64 2.30 16.48
CA SER A 53 -5.88 2.74 15.85
C SER A 53 -5.71 2.61 14.35
N PRO A 54 -6.39 1.68 13.70
CA PRO A 54 -6.22 1.51 12.26
C PRO A 54 -7.06 2.50 11.47
N ALA A 55 -6.53 2.95 10.36
CA ALA A 55 -7.28 3.70 9.38
C ALA A 55 -7.23 2.87 8.11
N THR A 56 -8.37 2.50 7.57
CA THR A 56 -8.45 1.57 6.46
C THR A 56 -8.96 2.24 5.20
N TYR A 57 -8.28 1.95 4.10
CA TYR A 57 -8.60 2.53 2.80
C TYR A 57 -8.66 1.42 1.76
N GLU A 58 -9.52 1.59 0.78
CA GLU A 58 -9.59 0.65 -0.31
C GLU A 58 -8.48 0.97 -1.31
N ILE A 59 -7.79 -0.05 -1.82
CA ILE A 59 -6.77 0.16 -2.83
C ILE A 59 -7.49 0.22 -4.17
N GLN A 60 -7.34 1.33 -4.87
CA GLN A 60 -7.99 1.57 -6.14
C GLN A 60 -6.97 1.52 -7.26
N GLN A 61 -7.44 1.39 -8.48
CA GLN A 61 -6.59 1.31 -9.64
C GLN A 61 -6.93 2.40 -10.64
N ASP A 62 -5.90 3.04 -11.18
CA ASP A 62 -6.08 4.05 -12.19
C ASP A 62 -5.05 3.73 -13.27
N ASP A 63 -5.49 3.11 -14.35
CA ASP A 63 -4.62 2.68 -15.43
C ASP A 63 -3.53 1.76 -14.89
N SER A 64 -2.31 2.18 -14.90
CA SER A 64 -1.21 1.33 -14.51
C SER A 64 -0.78 1.51 -13.07
N GLN A 65 -1.54 2.25 -12.27
CA GLN A 65 -1.12 2.52 -10.90
C GLN A 65 -2.20 2.17 -9.88
N TYR A 66 -1.75 1.71 -8.71
CA TYR A 66 -2.64 1.50 -7.58
C TYR A 66 -2.47 2.68 -6.63
N PHE A 67 -3.51 3.03 -5.93
CA PHE A 67 -3.45 4.14 -4.99
C PHE A 67 -4.51 4.02 -3.91
N ILE A 68 -4.32 4.76 -2.83
CA ILE A 68 -5.36 4.95 -1.83
C ILE A 68 -5.62 6.45 -1.77
N SER A 69 -6.81 6.84 -1.33
CA SER A 69 -7.17 8.25 -1.21
C SER A 69 -7.29 8.61 0.26
N ILE A 70 -6.53 9.60 0.69
CA ILE A 70 -6.58 10.10 2.04
C ILE A 70 -6.76 11.60 1.97
N ALA A 71 -7.86 12.10 2.52
CA ALA A 71 -8.13 13.53 2.56
C ALA A 71 -8.00 14.19 1.19
N SER A 72 -8.59 13.56 0.21
CA SER A 72 -8.62 14.05 -1.17
C SER A 72 -7.27 14.01 -1.87
N LYS A 73 -6.28 13.35 -1.28
CA LYS A 73 -5.02 13.19 -1.94
C LYS A 73 -4.81 11.73 -2.26
N ARG A 74 -4.15 11.46 -3.37
CA ARG A 74 -3.82 10.10 -3.74
C ARG A 74 -2.44 9.76 -3.25
N LEU A 75 -2.32 8.62 -2.59
CA LEU A 75 -1.02 8.08 -2.23
C LEU A 75 -0.85 6.83 -3.08
N TYR A 76 0.17 6.83 -3.93
CA TYR A 76 0.38 5.73 -4.85
C TYR A 76 1.12 4.59 -4.17
N VAL A 77 0.71 3.37 -4.52
CA VAL A 77 1.25 2.16 -3.94
C VAL A 77 2.03 1.44 -5.02
N ASP A 78 3.30 1.21 -4.80
CA ASP A 78 4.16 0.56 -5.76
C ASP A 78 4.89 -0.60 -5.10
N TYR A 79 5.38 -1.53 -5.87
CA TYR A 79 6.00 -2.73 -5.33
C TYR A 79 7.14 -3.19 -6.25
N ASP A 80 8.29 -3.42 -5.62
CA ASP A 80 9.45 -3.96 -6.32
C ASP A 80 9.51 -5.45 -5.97
N SER A 81 9.15 -6.30 -6.92
CA SER A 81 9.06 -7.73 -6.67
C SER A 81 10.42 -8.40 -6.53
N VAL A 82 11.46 -7.78 -7.05
CA VAL A 82 12.79 -8.34 -6.95
C VAL A 82 13.32 -8.18 -5.54
N LYS A 83 13.11 -7.00 -4.95
CA LYS A 83 13.59 -6.72 -3.61
C LYS A 83 12.54 -6.96 -2.54
N ASP A 84 11.31 -7.23 -2.92
CA ASP A 84 10.18 -7.38 -2.01
C ASP A 84 10.03 -6.12 -1.15
N VAL A 85 9.98 -4.97 -1.80
CA VAL A 85 9.85 -3.67 -1.15
C VAL A 85 8.57 -3.00 -1.62
N LEU A 86 7.75 -2.57 -0.67
CA LEU A 86 6.53 -1.84 -0.94
C LEU A 86 6.83 -0.36 -0.74
N SER A 87 6.40 0.49 -1.64
CA SER A 87 6.62 1.93 -1.54
C SER A 87 5.28 2.64 -1.60
N ILE A 88 5.04 3.52 -0.65
CA ILE A 88 3.81 4.30 -0.61
C ILE A 88 4.19 5.76 -0.59
N SER A 89 3.58 6.54 -1.50
CA SER A 89 3.85 7.97 -1.59
C SER A 89 3.70 8.63 -0.23
N SER A 90 4.62 9.48 0.11
CA SER A 90 4.65 10.23 1.36
C SER A 90 5.00 9.40 2.59
N LEU A 91 4.92 8.09 2.52
CA LEU A 91 5.25 7.23 3.66
C LEU A 91 6.58 6.52 3.48
N GLY A 92 7.03 6.36 2.23
CA GLY A 92 8.32 5.77 1.98
C GLY A 92 8.27 4.27 1.76
N ASP A 93 9.38 3.61 2.01
CA ASP A 93 9.54 2.20 1.71
C ASP A 93 9.24 1.32 2.91
N TYR A 94 8.72 0.14 2.61
CA TYR A 94 8.31 -0.82 3.61
C TYR A 94 8.88 -2.18 3.27
N LEU A 95 9.23 -2.93 4.28
CA LEU A 95 9.71 -4.30 4.12
C LEU A 95 8.68 -5.26 4.70
N ARG A 96 8.58 -6.42 4.11
CA ARG A 96 7.60 -7.40 4.53
C ARG A 96 8.02 -7.96 5.89
N ASN A 97 7.07 -8.05 6.75
CA ASN A 97 7.33 -8.54 8.09
C ASN A 97 7.29 -10.07 8.14
#